data_9450158d787c1b54173c242555308617
#
_entry.id   9450158d787c1b54173c242555308617
#
_cell.length_a   1.000
_cell.length_b   1.000
_cell.length_c   1.000
_cell.angle_alpha   90.00
_cell.angle_beta   90.00
_cell.angle_gamma   90.00
#
_symmetry.space_group_name_H-M   'P 1'
#
loop_
_entity.id
_entity.type
_entity.pdbx_description
1 polymer ?
#
loop_
_entity_poly.entity_id
_entity_poly.type
_entity_poly.pdbx_seq_one_letter_code
_entity_poly.pdbx_strand_id
1 'polypeptide(L)'
;MRDCGDPQGFENAFTGRGGEHEAGIGVRAVSRPGEGCQLGCGDRCSSLNWRAGVKMPEAQLGAERLDRQQEAARLAALLSTGILDTAPEPSFDAITRLAAEYFRVDAAGIGFADESRVWIKSHWGDHILELPRRDSIFDMVLAEDGPVVVPDLSLHPQFKESRLLFMLLDANFFAGAPVRSFDGQILGVLTLFSRSPRSGLEPDELRMLESLADMVSSQLELRRMRRAFARNSMRPTRYAGVQAGWPCRKELRDALEQKQFVLYYQPEVELATRKIVGLEALIRWNHPERGLVPPMDFIPLAEKCGLILPIGDWGLAETCIQIQKWCSEDSSNASLRVGVNLSARQFSREGLADHVEALLLQSGISSRQLGLEMTESSLIPNLPTATRVLGKLRKLGVSLLVDDFGTGYSSLDHLHSFPFDVLKIDRSFVGRMSEGDQPLQIVRMIVELARVMGMDVVAEGIETCEQYRLLRQMGCRLGQGFLFARPLSAEAVTGLLRLPGRILPDPEAQEAINE
;
A
#
# COMPACT_ATOMS: atom_id res chain seq x y z
N MET A 1 4.96 -20.58 53.97
CA MET A 1 6.10 -21.51 54.07
C MET A 1 6.96 -21.27 52.84
N ARG A 2 8.12 -20.70 53.15
CA ARG A 2 9.45 -20.82 52.51
C ARG A 2 9.50 -20.43 51.03
N ASP A 3 10.09 -19.35 50.67
CA ASP A 3 11.39 -18.72 51.01
C ASP A 3 12.39 -18.92 49.87
N CYS A 4 12.99 -17.75 49.48
CA CYS A 4 14.36 -17.50 49.01
C CYS A 4 14.62 -17.80 47.51
N GLY A 5 15.32 -16.97 46.78
CA GLY A 5 16.15 -15.82 47.11
C GLY A 5 16.80 -15.26 45.84
N ASP A 6 17.03 -14.01 45.86
CA ASP A 6 17.95 -13.23 45.03
C ASP A 6 19.40 -13.48 45.47
N PRO A 7 20.41 -13.35 44.63
CA PRO A 7 21.34 -12.25 44.77
C PRO A 7 21.96 -11.73 43.44
N GLN A 8 22.01 -10.38 43.32
CA GLN A 8 23.18 -9.50 43.30
C GLN A 8 24.41 -9.98 42.50
N GLY A 9 24.82 -9.36 41.40
CA GLY A 9 25.53 -8.11 41.36
C GLY A 9 27.01 -8.35 41.09
N PHE A 10 27.59 -7.81 40.02
CA PHE A 10 29.00 -7.36 40.01
C PHE A 10 29.23 -6.34 38.88
N GLU A 11 29.42 -5.09 39.26
CA GLU A 11 30.17 -4.08 38.51
C GLU A 11 31.63 -4.51 38.40
N ASN A 12 32.27 -4.21 37.28
CA ASN A 12 33.61 -3.61 37.34
C ASN A 12 33.97 -2.91 36.02
N ALA A 13 34.35 -1.65 36.21
CA ALA A 13 34.95 -0.74 35.28
C ALA A 13 36.37 -1.17 34.87
N PHE A 14 36.76 -0.91 33.64
CA PHE A 14 38.16 -0.60 33.30
C PHE A 14 38.23 0.46 32.20
N THR A 15 38.81 1.59 32.58
CA THR A 15 39.30 2.69 31.73
C THR A 15 40.60 2.29 31.01
N GLY A 16 40.73 2.66 29.74
CA GLY A 16 42.00 2.55 29.03
C GLY A 16 41.99 3.24 27.67
N ARG A 17 42.70 4.33 27.58
CA ARG A 17 42.91 5.23 26.45
C ARG A 17 43.56 4.57 25.22
N GLY A 18 43.20 5.13 24.05
CA GLY A 18 44.21 5.51 23.05
C GLY A 18 44.17 4.75 21.74
N GLY A 19 43.88 5.44 20.65
CA GLY A 19 44.69 5.31 19.43
C GLY A 19 44.05 4.69 18.22
N GLU A 20 43.77 5.56 17.27
CA GLU A 20 43.91 5.39 15.81
C GLU A 20 42.81 4.69 15.02
N HIS A 21 42.30 5.45 14.06
CA HIS A 21 41.33 5.12 13.03
C HIS A 21 41.83 4.03 12.08
N GLU A 22 41.11 2.93 12.01
CA GLU A 22 41.03 2.10 10.80
C GLU A 22 39.57 1.80 10.50
N ALA A 23 39.16 2.19 9.29
CA ALA A 23 37.83 1.94 8.75
C ALA A 23 37.69 0.43 8.42
N GLY A 24 37.17 -0.33 9.34
CA GLY A 24 36.83 -1.73 9.13
C GLY A 24 35.48 -1.86 8.42
N ILE A 25 35.46 -2.54 7.31
CA ILE A 25 34.26 -2.92 6.57
C ILE A 25 33.51 -3.97 7.39
N GLY A 26 32.44 -3.56 8.08
CA GLY A 26 31.63 -4.46 8.90
C GLY A 26 30.47 -5.07 8.12
N VAL A 27 30.52 -6.35 7.87
CA VAL A 27 29.37 -7.15 7.47
C VAL A 27 28.61 -7.56 8.73
N ARG A 28 27.40 -7.09 8.91
CA ARG A 28 26.53 -7.50 10.04
C ARG A 28 25.64 -8.66 9.61
N ALA A 29 25.93 -9.84 10.17
CA ALA A 29 25.01 -10.99 10.15
C ALA A 29 24.24 -11.02 11.48
N VAL A 30 22.92 -11.09 11.44
CA VAL A 30 22.06 -11.26 12.62
C VAL A 30 21.42 -12.63 12.58
N SER A 31 21.80 -13.49 13.53
CA SER A 31 21.13 -14.76 13.77
C SER A 31 19.97 -14.57 14.75
N ARG A 32 18.78 -15.07 14.41
CA ARG A 32 17.65 -15.17 15.35
C ARG A 32 17.88 -16.34 16.32
N PRO A 33 17.58 -16.21 17.62
CA PRO A 33 17.59 -17.32 18.54
C PRO A 33 16.31 -18.15 18.40
N GLY A 34 16.46 -19.42 18.06
CA GLY A 34 15.42 -20.43 18.24
C GLY A 34 14.98 -21.19 17.00
N GLU A 35 15.90 -21.97 16.40
CA GLU A 35 15.55 -23.25 15.77
C GLU A 35 16.85 -24.05 15.63
N GLY A 36 16.89 -25.16 16.29
CA GLY A 36 18.09 -26.03 16.34
C GLY A 36 18.34 -26.68 14.99
N CYS A 37 19.36 -26.28 14.31
CA CYS A 37 19.89 -26.98 13.16
C CYS A 37 20.93 -28.01 13.65
N GLN A 38 20.52 -29.26 13.74
CA GLN A 38 21.43 -30.40 13.83
C GLN A 38 21.87 -30.79 12.42
N LEU A 39 22.96 -30.22 11.95
CA LEU A 39 23.82 -30.86 10.95
C LEU A 39 25.20 -30.20 11.04
N GLY A 40 26.18 -31.02 11.33
CA GLY A 40 27.54 -30.60 11.65
C GLY A 40 28.22 -29.82 10.56
N CYS A 41 28.55 -28.60 10.88
CA CYS A 41 29.57 -27.83 10.20
C CYS A 41 30.55 -27.33 11.28
N GLY A 42 31.52 -28.20 11.61
CA GLY A 42 32.60 -27.89 12.52
C GLY A 42 33.55 -26.86 11.94
N ASP A 43 33.92 -25.94 12.80
CA ASP A 43 35.21 -25.21 12.81
C ASP A 43 35.76 -24.65 11.49
N ARG A 44 35.10 -23.64 10.90
CA ARG A 44 35.78 -22.74 9.92
C ARG A 44 35.43 -21.26 9.99
N CYS A 45 34.76 -20.81 11.05
CA CYS A 45 34.39 -19.39 11.18
C CYS A 45 35.28 -18.54 12.11
N SER A 46 36.40 -19.05 12.62
CA SER A 46 37.17 -18.34 13.65
C SER A 46 38.56 -17.81 13.25
N SER A 47 38.92 -17.77 11.96
CA SER A 47 40.24 -17.25 11.59
C SER A 47 40.32 -16.61 10.18
N LEU A 48 39.56 -15.57 9.93
CA LEU A 48 39.80 -14.71 8.74
C LEU A 48 40.20 -13.30 9.18
N ASN A 49 41.51 -13.16 9.48
CA ASN A 49 42.18 -11.88 9.64
C ASN A 49 42.41 -11.27 8.25
N TRP A 50 41.62 -10.26 7.89
CA TRP A 50 41.81 -9.51 6.63
C TRP A 50 42.90 -8.47 6.80
N ARG A 51 44.07 -8.72 6.20
CA ARG A 51 45.08 -7.67 5.98
C ARG A 51 44.69 -6.87 4.75
N ALA A 52 44.45 -5.57 4.96
CA ALA A 52 44.33 -4.58 3.89
C ALA A 52 45.58 -4.62 3.00
N GLY A 53 45.40 -4.74 1.66
CA GLY A 53 46.48 -4.56 0.73
C GLY A 53 46.47 -5.48 -0.49
N VAL A 54 45.35 -5.61 -1.21
CA VAL A 54 45.39 -6.08 -2.60
C VAL A 54 44.97 -4.91 -3.49
N LYS A 55 45.95 -4.23 -4.12
CA LYS A 55 45.68 -3.34 -5.25
C LYS A 55 45.23 -4.22 -6.41
N MET A 56 44.00 -4.07 -6.84
CA MET A 56 43.48 -4.64 -8.07
C MET A 56 44.10 -3.92 -9.27
N PRO A 57 44.43 -4.62 -10.37
CA PRO A 57 44.86 -3.98 -11.61
C PRO A 57 43.69 -3.15 -12.17
N GLU A 58 43.99 -1.96 -12.67
CA GLU A 58 43.05 -1.12 -13.44
C GLU A 58 42.73 -1.82 -14.77
N ALA A 59 41.86 -2.81 -14.75
CA ALA A 59 41.21 -3.33 -15.94
C ALA A 59 40.14 -2.32 -16.35
N GLN A 60 40.21 -1.87 -17.58
CA GLN A 60 39.31 -0.96 -18.24
C GLN A 60 37.86 -1.44 -18.04
N LEU A 61 37.17 -0.83 -17.06
CA LEU A 61 35.74 -0.93 -16.84
C LEU A 61 35.05 -0.20 -18.00
N GLY A 62 34.51 -0.94 -18.96
CA GLY A 62 33.61 -0.44 -19.99
C GLY A 62 32.19 -0.19 -19.44
N ALA A 63 32.08 0.37 -18.23
CA ALA A 63 30.87 1.01 -17.76
C ALA A 63 31.19 2.52 -17.73
N GLU A 64 30.59 3.27 -18.63
CA GLU A 64 30.56 4.72 -18.51
C GLU A 64 29.97 5.04 -17.13
N ARG A 65 30.83 5.59 -16.24
CA ARG A 65 30.37 6.10 -14.94
C ARG A 65 29.26 7.08 -15.23
N LEU A 66 28.10 6.87 -14.62
CA LEU A 66 27.04 7.88 -14.57
C LEU A 66 27.69 9.26 -14.35
N ASP A 67 27.40 10.21 -15.23
CA ASP A 67 27.90 11.57 -15.06
C ASP A 67 27.60 12.03 -13.63
N ARG A 68 28.50 12.78 -13.02
CA ARG A 68 28.35 13.26 -11.63
C ARG A 68 27.00 13.94 -11.40
N GLN A 69 26.47 14.58 -12.42
CA GLN A 69 25.17 15.24 -12.35
C GLN A 69 24.01 14.24 -12.33
N GLN A 70 24.09 13.17 -13.12
CA GLN A 70 23.11 12.09 -13.14
C GLN A 70 23.11 11.32 -11.81
N GLU A 71 24.29 11.02 -11.26
CA GLU A 71 24.42 10.35 -9.98
C GLU A 71 23.88 11.22 -8.83
N ALA A 72 24.13 12.53 -8.85
CA ALA A 72 23.56 13.45 -7.85
C ALA A 72 22.03 13.49 -7.93
N ALA A 73 21.45 13.49 -9.14
CA ALA A 73 20.01 13.43 -9.35
C ALA A 73 19.42 12.11 -8.84
N ARG A 74 20.06 10.98 -9.16
CA ARG A 74 19.69 9.65 -8.69
C ARG A 74 19.68 9.55 -7.15
N LEU A 75 20.76 10.01 -6.52
CA LEU A 75 20.86 10.03 -5.05
C LEU A 75 19.82 10.94 -4.39
N ALA A 76 19.57 12.12 -4.97
CA ALA A 76 18.53 13.01 -4.50
C ALA A 76 17.14 12.35 -4.59
N ALA A 77 16.84 11.65 -5.69
CA ALA A 77 15.60 10.89 -5.86
C ALA A 77 15.49 9.78 -4.80
N LEU A 78 16.55 8.98 -4.58
CA LEU A 78 16.57 7.94 -3.55
C LEU A 78 16.33 8.51 -2.14
N LEU A 79 17.03 9.56 -1.77
CA LEU A 79 16.89 10.21 -0.47
C LEU A 79 15.48 10.78 -0.26
N SER A 80 14.81 11.22 -1.33
CA SER A 80 13.43 11.74 -1.26
C SER A 80 12.43 10.67 -0.83
N THR A 81 12.67 9.39 -1.17
CA THR A 81 11.82 8.25 -0.76
C THR A 81 11.92 7.99 0.74
N GLY A 82 13.08 8.28 1.34
CA GLY A 82 13.41 7.96 2.73
C GLY A 82 13.30 6.49 3.05
N ILE A 83 13.68 5.63 2.10
CA ILE A 83 13.63 4.17 2.26
C ILE A 83 14.84 3.64 3.01
N LEU A 84 16.00 4.27 2.88
CA LEU A 84 17.23 3.82 3.51
C LEU A 84 17.12 3.74 5.03
N ASP A 85 17.74 2.75 5.62
CA ASP A 85 17.84 2.50 7.07
C ASP A 85 16.47 2.38 7.79
N THR A 86 15.45 1.93 7.06
CA THR A 86 14.12 1.73 7.62
C THR A 86 13.89 0.28 8.06
N ALA A 87 13.00 0.08 9.02
CA ALA A 87 12.59 -1.25 9.47
C ALA A 87 12.04 -2.09 8.30
N PRO A 88 12.08 -3.44 8.37
CA PRO A 88 11.41 -4.31 7.42
C PRO A 88 9.94 -3.91 7.22
N GLU A 89 9.45 -4.00 5.99
CA GLU A 89 8.09 -3.66 5.63
C GLU A 89 7.45 -4.83 4.86
N PRO A 90 6.30 -5.36 5.30
CA PRO A 90 5.68 -6.56 4.70
C PRO A 90 5.42 -6.45 3.20
N SER A 91 5.16 -5.25 2.68
CA SER A 91 4.94 -5.01 1.25
C SER A 91 6.16 -5.33 0.38
N PHE A 92 7.37 -5.03 0.86
CA PHE A 92 8.60 -5.41 0.15
C PHE A 92 8.92 -6.89 0.34
N ASP A 93 8.65 -7.43 1.54
CA ASP A 93 8.90 -8.84 1.86
C ASP A 93 8.00 -9.77 1.05
N ALA A 94 6.75 -9.37 0.78
CA ALA A 94 5.83 -10.11 -0.08
C ALA A 94 6.32 -10.18 -1.54
N ILE A 95 6.82 -9.07 -2.09
CA ILE A 95 7.36 -9.03 -3.46
C ILE A 95 8.60 -9.93 -3.56
N THR A 96 9.50 -9.87 -2.58
CA THR A 96 10.73 -10.67 -2.56
C THR A 96 10.41 -12.16 -2.48
N ARG A 97 9.46 -12.54 -1.63
CA ARG A 97 8.99 -13.93 -1.51
C ARG A 97 8.33 -14.40 -2.80
N LEU A 98 7.41 -13.61 -3.37
CA LEU A 98 6.75 -13.95 -4.63
C LEU A 98 7.77 -14.14 -5.75
N ALA A 99 8.78 -13.28 -5.84
CA ALA A 99 9.87 -13.42 -6.80
C ALA A 99 10.61 -14.75 -6.60
N ALA A 100 11.01 -15.07 -5.36
CA ALA A 100 11.72 -16.32 -5.06
C ALA A 100 10.91 -17.55 -5.43
N GLU A 101 9.62 -17.58 -5.09
CA GLU A 101 8.71 -18.70 -5.34
C GLU A 101 8.42 -18.87 -6.84
N TYR A 102 8.10 -17.78 -7.55
CA TYR A 102 7.79 -17.81 -8.98
C TYR A 102 8.98 -18.28 -9.81
N PHE A 103 10.16 -17.69 -9.58
CA PHE A 103 11.38 -18.04 -10.32
C PHE A 103 12.08 -19.29 -9.77
N ARG A 104 11.62 -19.84 -8.65
CA ARG A 104 12.22 -21.01 -7.98
C ARG A 104 13.72 -20.83 -7.77
N VAL A 105 14.11 -19.71 -7.20
CA VAL A 105 15.49 -19.33 -6.90
C VAL A 105 15.82 -19.52 -5.43
N ASP A 106 17.12 -19.68 -5.12
CA ASP A 106 17.57 -19.90 -3.74
C ASP A 106 17.53 -18.62 -2.89
N ALA A 107 17.71 -17.46 -3.53
CA ALA A 107 17.60 -16.17 -2.87
C ALA A 107 17.03 -15.09 -3.80
N ALA A 108 16.28 -14.15 -3.21
CA ALA A 108 15.80 -12.95 -3.86
C ALA A 108 15.96 -11.75 -2.91
N GLY A 109 16.13 -10.55 -3.47
CA GLY A 109 16.33 -9.36 -2.65
C GLY A 109 15.94 -8.07 -3.35
N ILE A 110 15.62 -7.06 -2.56
CA ILE A 110 15.42 -5.68 -3.01
C ILE A 110 16.50 -4.83 -2.35
N GLY A 111 17.42 -4.31 -3.17
CA GLY A 111 18.52 -3.48 -2.70
C GLY A 111 18.47 -2.08 -3.28
N PHE A 112 18.85 -1.08 -2.49
CA PHE A 112 18.96 0.33 -2.87
C PHE A 112 20.41 0.78 -2.74
N ALA A 113 20.96 1.38 -3.81
CA ALA A 113 22.33 1.82 -3.85
C ALA A 113 22.46 3.29 -3.45
N ASP A 114 23.04 3.56 -2.27
CA ASP A 114 23.44 4.90 -1.87
C ASP A 114 24.83 5.28 -2.43
N GLU A 115 25.48 6.27 -1.89
CA GLU A 115 26.78 6.74 -2.36
C GLU A 115 27.90 5.70 -2.16
N SER A 116 27.81 4.89 -1.10
CA SER A 116 28.89 4.01 -0.63
C SER A 116 28.54 2.54 -0.56
N ARG A 117 27.26 2.22 -0.43
CA ARG A 117 26.76 0.86 -0.19
C ARG A 117 25.50 0.54 -0.98
N VAL A 118 25.19 -0.75 -1.06
CA VAL A 118 23.87 -1.28 -1.39
C VAL A 118 23.23 -1.73 -0.09
N TRP A 119 22.16 -1.07 0.29
CA TRP A 119 21.38 -1.40 1.46
C TRP A 119 20.19 -2.30 1.06
N ILE A 120 20.06 -3.44 1.72
CA ILE A 120 19.02 -4.43 1.40
C ILE A 120 17.78 -4.18 2.23
N LYS A 121 16.70 -3.78 1.56
CA LYS A 121 15.40 -3.49 2.18
C LYS A 121 14.65 -4.75 2.55
N SER A 122 14.67 -5.73 1.67
CA SER A 122 13.97 -6.99 1.82
C SER A 122 14.77 -8.12 1.17
N HIS A 123 14.70 -9.31 1.75
CA HIS A 123 15.38 -10.49 1.23
C HIS A 123 14.58 -11.77 1.53
N TRP A 124 14.77 -12.75 0.68
CA TRP A 124 14.34 -14.13 0.85
C TRP A 124 15.56 -15.04 0.71
N GLY A 125 15.73 -16.04 1.57
CA GLY A 125 16.94 -16.88 1.58
C GLY A 125 18.04 -16.30 2.45
N ASP A 126 19.26 -16.26 1.95
CA ASP A 126 20.44 -15.85 2.73
C ASP A 126 20.36 -14.39 3.22
N HIS A 127 20.81 -14.16 4.46
CA HIS A 127 20.68 -12.89 5.16
C HIS A 127 21.86 -11.97 4.89
N ILE A 128 21.75 -11.10 3.88
CA ILE A 128 22.68 -10.00 3.66
C ILE A 128 21.90 -8.71 3.86
N LEU A 129 22.37 -7.84 4.76
CA LEU A 129 21.72 -6.56 5.05
C LEU A 129 22.36 -5.39 4.29
N GLU A 130 23.64 -5.52 3.94
CA GLU A 130 24.41 -4.44 3.37
C GLU A 130 25.62 -4.97 2.60
N LEU A 131 25.91 -4.37 1.45
CA LEU A 131 27.07 -4.68 0.60
C LEU A 131 27.80 -3.39 0.23
N PRO A 132 29.15 -3.40 0.10
CA PRO A 132 29.86 -2.29 -0.51
C PRO A 132 29.37 -2.05 -1.93
N ARG A 133 29.16 -0.79 -2.31
CA ARG A 133 28.68 -0.46 -3.66
C ARG A 133 29.73 -0.75 -4.74
N ARG A 134 31.02 -0.48 -4.45
CA ARG A 134 32.09 -0.70 -5.42
C ARG A 134 32.20 -2.16 -5.81
N ASP A 135 32.26 -2.40 -7.12
CA ASP A 135 32.39 -3.71 -7.74
C ASP A 135 31.19 -4.66 -7.41
N SER A 136 30.04 -4.09 -7.07
CA SER A 136 28.85 -4.88 -6.83
C SER A 136 28.14 -5.18 -8.16
N ILE A 137 27.47 -6.34 -8.20
CA ILE A 137 26.61 -6.72 -9.35
C ILE A 137 25.46 -5.72 -9.56
N PHE A 138 25.13 -4.92 -8.55
CA PHE A 138 24.10 -3.87 -8.62
C PHE A 138 24.53 -2.74 -9.56
N ASP A 139 25.83 -2.35 -9.57
CA ASP A 139 26.31 -1.30 -10.47
C ASP A 139 26.16 -1.68 -11.94
N MET A 140 26.16 -2.97 -12.27
CA MET A 140 25.89 -3.45 -13.63
C MET A 140 24.43 -3.18 -14.03
N VAL A 141 23.47 -3.44 -13.14
CA VAL A 141 22.05 -3.16 -13.40
C VAL A 141 21.78 -1.65 -13.39
N LEU A 142 22.50 -0.88 -12.56
CA LEU A 142 22.37 0.58 -12.52
C LEU A 142 22.90 1.25 -13.81
N ALA A 143 23.81 0.60 -14.53
CA ALA A 143 24.37 1.10 -15.79
C ALA A 143 23.54 0.72 -17.02
N GLU A 144 22.69 -0.31 -16.90
CA GLU A 144 21.86 -0.81 -17.98
C GLU A 144 20.44 -0.23 -17.90
N ASP A 145 19.80 -0.02 -19.05
CA ASP A 145 18.43 0.50 -19.12
C ASP A 145 17.38 -0.63 -19.14
N GLY A 146 17.67 -1.76 -18.51
CA GLY A 146 16.79 -2.92 -18.52
C GLY A 146 17.22 -4.00 -17.52
N PRO A 147 16.52 -5.16 -17.53
CA PRO A 147 16.91 -6.29 -16.71
C PRO A 147 18.23 -6.91 -17.20
N VAL A 148 19.07 -7.29 -16.26
CA VAL A 148 20.34 -7.96 -16.50
C VAL A 148 20.25 -9.41 -16.06
N VAL A 149 20.67 -10.34 -16.92
CA VAL A 149 20.71 -11.78 -16.62
C VAL A 149 22.12 -12.31 -16.85
N VAL A 150 22.69 -12.92 -15.82
CA VAL A 150 23.98 -13.60 -15.88
C VAL A 150 23.76 -15.10 -15.65
N PRO A 151 23.78 -15.91 -16.72
CA PRO A 151 23.48 -17.35 -16.64
C PRO A 151 24.44 -18.15 -15.75
N ASP A 152 25.72 -17.74 -15.75
CA ASP A 152 26.77 -18.35 -14.94
C ASP A 152 27.77 -17.29 -14.49
N LEU A 153 27.71 -16.90 -13.23
CA LEU A 153 28.60 -15.91 -12.62
C LEU A 153 30.05 -16.37 -12.59
N SER A 154 30.33 -17.68 -12.53
CA SER A 154 31.69 -18.24 -12.49
C SER A 154 32.44 -18.04 -13.80
N LEU A 155 31.71 -17.86 -14.91
CA LEU A 155 32.25 -17.62 -16.24
C LEU A 155 32.31 -16.13 -16.59
N HIS A 156 31.65 -15.26 -15.82
CA HIS A 156 31.58 -13.84 -16.15
C HIS A 156 32.89 -13.10 -15.86
N PRO A 157 33.48 -12.36 -16.83
CA PRO A 157 34.80 -11.77 -16.69
C PRO A 157 35.00 -10.87 -15.46
N GLN A 158 33.96 -10.09 -15.09
CA GLN A 158 34.01 -9.16 -13.97
C GLN A 158 33.84 -9.84 -12.61
N PHE A 159 33.09 -10.95 -12.55
CA PHE A 159 32.76 -11.63 -11.28
C PHE A 159 33.61 -12.85 -11.00
N LYS A 160 34.30 -13.37 -12.02
CA LYS A 160 35.25 -14.50 -11.89
C LYS A 160 36.28 -14.30 -10.78
N GLU A 161 36.64 -13.05 -10.48
CA GLU A 161 37.60 -12.68 -9.44
C GLU A 161 36.96 -12.03 -8.22
N SER A 162 35.67 -11.62 -8.30
CA SER A 162 34.92 -11.02 -7.19
C SER A 162 34.41 -12.11 -6.26
N ARG A 163 35.30 -12.64 -5.43
CA ARG A 163 35.00 -13.70 -4.45
C ARG A 163 33.93 -13.32 -3.43
N LEU A 164 33.61 -12.02 -3.28
CA LEU A 164 32.73 -11.54 -2.21
C LEU A 164 31.28 -12.07 -2.36
N LEU A 165 30.72 -11.98 -3.56
CA LEU A 165 29.37 -12.46 -3.86
C LEU A 165 29.28 -13.99 -3.83
N PHE A 166 30.27 -14.69 -4.34
CA PHE A 166 30.34 -16.14 -4.31
C PHE A 166 30.49 -16.70 -2.90
N MET A 167 31.25 -16.01 -2.02
CA MET A 167 31.47 -16.47 -0.65
C MET A 167 30.28 -16.20 0.26
N LEU A 168 29.46 -15.19 -0.04
CA LEU A 168 28.32 -14.81 0.80
C LEU A 168 27.03 -15.51 0.38
N LEU A 169 26.80 -15.74 -0.91
CA LEU A 169 25.55 -16.30 -1.44
C LEU A 169 25.72 -17.67 -2.10
N ASP A 170 26.95 -18.15 -2.27
CA ASP A 170 27.25 -19.39 -3.04
C ASP A 170 26.49 -19.43 -4.40
N ALA A 171 26.31 -18.23 -5.01
CA ALA A 171 25.46 -18.05 -6.16
C ALA A 171 26.23 -18.20 -7.47
N ASN A 172 25.66 -18.95 -8.41
CA ASN A 172 26.20 -19.10 -9.77
C ASN A 172 25.30 -18.45 -10.84
N PHE A 173 24.04 -18.20 -10.55
CA PHE A 173 23.10 -17.48 -11.42
C PHE A 173 22.69 -16.15 -10.80
N PHE A 174 22.54 -15.13 -11.63
CA PHE A 174 21.99 -13.84 -11.26
C PHE A 174 21.01 -13.33 -12.30
N ALA A 175 19.89 -12.76 -11.84
CA ALA A 175 19.07 -11.85 -12.63
C ALA A 175 18.68 -10.65 -11.79
N GLY A 176 18.66 -9.47 -12.38
CA GLY A 176 18.30 -8.22 -11.70
C GLY A 176 17.49 -7.31 -12.60
N ALA A 177 16.43 -6.71 -12.08
CA ALA A 177 15.66 -5.67 -12.76
C ALA A 177 15.75 -4.35 -12.02
N PRO A 178 15.88 -3.21 -12.74
CA PRO A 178 16.02 -1.90 -12.14
C PRO A 178 14.71 -1.46 -11.47
N VAL A 179 14.83 -0.97 -10.25
CA VAL A 179 13.75 -0.30 -9.51
C VAL A 179 13.88 1.20 -9.74
N ARG A 180 12.85 1.81 -10.34
CA ARG A 180 12.90 3.19 -10.81
C ARG A 180 12.09 4.14 -9.94
N SER A 181 12.53 5.39 -9.89
CA SER A 181 11.68 6.50 -9.43
C SER A 181 10.71 6.95 -10.52
N PHE A 182 9.75 7.79 -10.13
CA PHE A 182 8.78 8.38 -11.07
C PHE A 182 9.43 9.14 -12.24
N ASP A 183 10.53 9.81 -12.00
CA ASP A 183 11.31 10.55 -12.98
C ASP A 183 12.36 9.68 -13.74
N GLY A 184 12.21 8.35 -13.66
CA GLY A 184 13.01 7.38 -14.41
C GLY A 184 14.37 7.06 -13.82
N GLN A 185 14.77 7.65 -12.68
CA GLN A 185 16.05 7.36 -12.05
C GLN A 185 16.07 5.95 -11.45
N ILE A 186 17.11 5.17 -11.72
CA ILE A 186 17.25 3.83 -11.13
C ILE A 186 17.73 3.97 -9.69
N LEU A 187 16.87 3.65 -8.73
CA LEU A 187 17.14 3.81 -7.30
C LEU A 187 17.75 2.55 -6.66
N GLY A 188 17.42 1.39 -7.23
CA GLY A 188 17.80 0.10 -6.69
C GLY A 188 17.55 -1.02 -7.69
N VAL A 189 17.59 -2.26 -7.20
CA VAL A 189 17.47 -3.47 -8.02
C VAL A 189 16.65 -4.52 -7.26
N LEU A 190 15.71 -5.15 -7.96
CA LEU A 190 15.14 -6.43 -7.56
C LEU A 190 16.05 -7.54 -8.11
N THR A 191 16.56 -8.39 -7.23
CA THR A 191 17.57 -9.40 -7.56
C THR A 191 17.09 -10.81 -7.31
N LEU A 192 17.54 -11.74 -8.16
CA LEU A 192 17.35 -13.18 -8.08
C LEU A 192 18.71 -13.87 -8.10
N PHE A 193 18.92 -14.86 -7.23
CA PHE A 193 20.15 -15.64 -7.17
C PHE A 193 19.83 -17.13 -7.10
N SER A 194 20.60 -17.96 -7.81
CA SER A 194 20.60 -19.41 -7.65
C SER A 194 22.01 -19.95 -7.50
N ARG A 195 22.14 -21.00 -6.69
CA ARG A 195 23.41 -21.73 -6.51
C ARG A 195 23.82 -22.51 -7.75
N SER A 196 22.85 -22.90 -8.57
CA SER A 196 23.11 -23.57 -9.85
C SER A 196 23.01 -22.59 -11.01
N PRO A 197 23.90 -22.68 -12.01
CA PRO A 197 23.77 -21.94 -13.26
C PRO A 197 22.44 -22.22 -13.96
N ARG A 198 21.92 -21.24 -14.72
CA ARG A 198 20.70 -21.37 -15.52
C ARG A 198 20.98 -20.98 -16.97
N SER A 199 20.16 -21.45 -17.89
CA SER A 199 20.25 -21.06 -19.32
C SER A 199 19.87 -19.60 -19.60
N GLY A 200 19.34 -18.88 -18.60
CA GLY A 200 18.80 -17.54 -18.71
C GLY A 200 17.38 -17.47 -18.16
N LEU A 201 16.65 -16.44 -18.54
CA LEU A 201 15.21 -16.29 -18.29
C LEU A 201 14.47 -16.25 -19.64
N GLU A 202 13.32 -16.91 -19.71
CA GLU A 202 12.44 -16.84 -20.86
C GLU A 202 11.79 -15.44 -20.98
N PRO A 203 11.31 -15.03 -22.17
CA PRO A 203 10.72 -13.69 -22.36
C PRO A 203 9.58 -13.38 -21.39
N ASP A 204 8.76 -14.37 -21.01
CA ASP A 204 7.67 -14.23 -20.04
C ASP A 204 8.21 -14.04 -18.62
N GLU A 205 9.29 -14.74 -18.28
CA GLU A 205 9.97 -14.58 -16.99
C GLU A 205 10.62 -13.20 -16.89
N LEU A 206 11.24 -12.69 -17.97
CA LEU A 206 11.79 -11.34 -17.99
C LEU A 206 10.71 -10.29 -17.75
N ARG A 207 9.56 -10.39 -18.45
CA ARG A 207 8.41 -9.49 -18.22
C ARG A 207 7.89 -9.57 -16.79
N MET A 208 7.86 -10.75 -16.20
CA MET A 208 7.45 -10.91 -14.80
C MET A 208 8.45 -10.24 -13.86
N LEU A 209 9.74 -10.39 -14.09
CA LEU A 209 10.78 -9.75 -13.27
C LEU A 209 10.69 -8.23 -13.33
N GLU A 210 10.47 -7.66 -14.52
CA GLU A 210 10.23 -6.23 -14.71
C GLU A 210 8.95 -5.79 -13.97
N SER A 211 7.85 -6.53 -14.11
CA SER A 211 6.59 -6.22 -13.44
C SER A 211 6.73 -6.20 -11.91
N LEU A 212 7.50 -7.13 -11.34
CA LEU A 212 7.77 -7.15 -9.90
C LEU A 212 8.67 -5.97 -9.47
N ALA A 213 9.63 -5.56 -10.30
CA ALA A 213 10.44 -4.36 -10.05
C ALA A 213 9.59 -3.07 -10.12
N ASP A 214 8.61 -3.01 -11.03
CA ASP A 214 7.63 -1.91 -11.12
C ASP A 214 6.71 -1.86 -9.90
N MET A 215 6.35 -3.01 -9.33
CA MET A 215 5.63 -3.07 -8.04
C MET A 215 6.47 -2.45 -6.92
N VAL A 216 7.78 -2.75 -6.85
CA VAL A 216 8.69 -2.10 -5.88
C VAL A 216 8.75 -0.59 -6.12
N SER A 217 8.86 -0.15 -7.36
CA SER A 217 8.84 1.27 -7.76
C SER A 217 7.57 1.97 -7.30
N SER A 218 6.43 1.33 -7.47
CA SER A 218 5.12 1.82 -7.01
C SER A 218 5.06 1.97 -5.48
N GLN A 219 5.61 1.00 -4.73
CA GLN A 219 5.69 1.08 -3.26
C GLN A 219 6.58 2.25 -2.79
N LEU A 220 7.69 2.51 -3.49
CA LEU A 220 8.55 3.67 -3.20
C LEU A 220 7.83 5.00 -3.43
N GLU A 221 7.09 5.10 -4.53
CA GLU A 221 6.37 6.32 -4.87
C GLU A 221 5.24 6.60 -3.88
N LEU A 222 4.48 5.57 -3.51
CA LEU A 222 3.50 5.64 -2.43
C LEU A 222 4.11 6.15 -1.12
N ARG A 223 5.29 5.63 -0.77
CA ARG A 223 6.04 6.08 0.41
C ARG A 223 6.44 7.57 0.31
N ARG A 224 6.95 8.00 -0.85
CA ARG A 224 7.31 9.40 -1.12
C ARG A 224 6.11 10.33 -0.97
N MET A 225 4.97 9.96 -1.56
CA MET A 225 3.72 10.71 -1.46
C MET A 225 3.23 10.85 -0.04
N ARG A 226 3.24 9.77 0.74
CA ARG A 226 2.86 9.79 2.17
C ARG A 226 3.73 10.77 2.97
N ARG A 227 5.04 10.77 2.74
CA ARG A 227 5.95 11.72 3.40
C ARG A 227 5.70 13.15 2.97
N ALA A 228 5.42 13.38 1.68
CA ALA A 228 5.05 14.69 1.17
C ALA A 228 3.70 15.15 1.75
N PHE A 229 2.73 14.25 1.84
CA PHE A 229 1.42 14.51 2.43
C PHE A 229 1.53 14.79 3.94
N ALA A 230 2.31 13.99 4.68
CA ALA A 230 2.57 14.24 6.10
C ALA A 230 3.27 15.58 6.34
N ARG A 231 4.20 15.99 5.46
CA ARG A 231 4.83 17.32 5.50
C ARG A 231 3.87 18.45 5.12
N ASN A 232 2.96 18.22 4.18
CA ASN A 232 1.95 19.19 3.76
C ASN A 232 0.76 19.25 4.74
N SER A 233 0.42 18.15 5.41
CA SER A 233 -0.59 18.12 6.47
C SER A 233 -0.13 18.88 7.72
N MET A 234 1.17 19.17 7.86
CA MET A 234 1.71 20.12 8.84
C MET A 234 1.65 21.59 8.38
N ARG A 235 1.31 21.88 7.12
CA ARG A 235 0.92 23.23 6.72
C ARG A 235 -0.55 23.39 7.06
N PRO A 236 -0.91 24.33 7.97
CA PRO A 236 -2.32 24.59 8.21
C PRO A 236 -2.92 25.07 6.89
N THR A 237 -3.83 24.25 6.35
CA THR A 237 -4.72 24.72 5.29
C THR A 237 -5.32 26.02 5.76
N ARG A 238 -5.12 27.11 5.00
CA ARG A 238 -5.69 28.43 5.26
C ARG A 238 -7.21 28.39 5.11
N TYR A 239 -7.87 27.75 6.08
CA TYR A 239 -9.21 28.17 6.47
C TYR A 239 -9.00 29.20 7.58
N ALA A 240 -9.01 30.46 7.19
CA ALA A 240 -9.02 31.57 8.12
C ALA A 240 -10.24 31.42 9.03
N GLY A 241 -10.01 31.01 10.29
CA GLY A 241 -11.05 30.96 11.30
C GLY A 241 -11.10 29.72 12.20
N VAL A 242 -10.27 28.69 11.99
CA VAL A 242 -10.25 27.55 12.93
C VAL A 242 -9.48 27.96 14.19
N GLN A 243 -10.23 28.19 15.28
CA GLN A 243 -9.64 28.38 16.61
C GLN A 243 -8.81 27.14 16.98
N ALA A 244 -7.62 27.36 17.52
CA ALA A 244 -6.76 26.29 18.02
C ALA A 244 -7.56 25.43 19.06
N GLY A 245 -7.71 24.11 18.75
CA GLY A 245 -8.44 23.17 19.60
C GLY A 245 -9.85 22.80 19.17
N TRP A 246 -10.32 23.27 18.02
CA TRP A 246 -11.62 22.86 17.46
C TRP A 246 -11.45 21.70 16.44
N PRO A 247 -12.43 20.73 16.40
CA PRO A 247 -13.51 20.55 17.36
C PRO A 247 -13.01 20.03 18.71
N CYS A 248 -13.78 20.20 19.79
CA CYS A 248 -13.48 19.58 21.06
C CYS A 248 -14.36 18.35 21.33
N ARG A 249 -13.92 17.48 22.26
CA ARG A 249 -14.68 16.26 22.63
C ARG A 249 -16.10 16.56 23.07
N LYS A 250 -16.35 17.68 23.75
CA LYS A 250 -17.66 18.08 24.23
C LYS A 250 -18.58 18.39 23.06
N GLU A 251 -18.13 19.21 22.11
CA GLU A 251 -18.93 19.58 20.93
C GLU A 251 -19.35 18.36 20.11
N LEU A 252 -18.45 17.35 19.93
CA LEU A 252 -18.81 16.12 19.23
C LEU A 252 -19.85 15.28 19.98
N ARG A 253 -19.80 15.27 21.31
CA ARG A 253 -20.82 14.59 22.12
C ARG A 253 -22.14 15.31 22.02
N ASP A 254 -22.15 16.64 22.19
CA ASP A 254 -23.34 17.48 22.08
C ASP A 254 -23.96 17.33 20.68
N ALA A 255 -23.11 17.24 19.62
CA ALA A 255 -23.57 17.02 18.25
C ALA A 255 -24.33 15.69 18.07
N LEU A 256 -23.86 14.63 18.72
CA LEU A 256 -24.53 13.33 18.68
C LEU A 256 -25.87 13.37 19.42
N GLU A 257 -25.90 13.96 20.62
CA GLU A 257 -27.11 14.10 21.45
C GLU A 257 -28.15 15.00 20.79
N GLN A 258 -27.73 16.07 20.12
CA GLN A 258 -28.60 17.05 19.46
C GLN A 258 -28.93 16.66 18.00
N LYS A 259 -28.53 15.46 17.53
CA LYS A 259 -28.80 14.96 16.18
C LYS A 259 -28.27 15.89 15.06
N GLN A 260 -27.08 16.45 15.25
CA GLN A 260 -26.46 17.36 14.29
C GLN A 260 -25.73 16.63 13.17
N PHE A 261 -25.52 15.32 13.27
CA PHE A 261 -24.96 14.53 12.18
C PHE A 261 -26.04 14.23 11.14
N VAL A 262 -25.63 14.27 9.87
CA VAL A 262 -26.50 13.95 8.72
C VAL A 262 -25.69 13.11 7.72
N LEU A 263 -26.40 12.28 6.93
CA LEU A 263 -25.78 11.55 5.84
C LEU A 263 -26.03 12.24 4.50
N TYR A 264 -24.95 12.36 3.73
CA TYR A 264 -24.98 12.69 2.32
C TYR A 264 -24.65 11.42 1.54
N TYR A 265 -25.06 11.34 0.29
CA TYR A 265 -24.88 10.15 -0.51
C TYR A 265 -24.28 10.50 -1.85
N GLN A 266 -23.28 9.77 -2.27
CA GLN A 266 -22.66 9.96 -3.57
C GLN A 266 -22.97 8.76 -4.46
N PRO A 267 -23.47 8.98 -5.71
CA PRO A 267 -23.79 7.90 -6.61
C PRO A 267 -22.56 7.15 -7.11
N GLU A 268 -22.63 5.80 -7.06
CA GLU A 268 -21.79 4.86 -7.78
C GLU A 268 -22.51 4.47 -9.07
N VAL A 269 -21.83 4.65 -10.20
CA VAL A 269 -22.41 4.41 -11.52
C VAL A 269 -21.70 3.28 -12.26
N GLU A 270 -22.43 2.51 -13.01
CA GLU A 270 -21.87 1.62 -14.01
C GLU A 270 -21.38 2.46 -15.20
N LEU A 271 -20.07 2.45 -15.45
CA LEU A 271 -19.44 3.35 -16.41
C LEU A 271 -19.92 3.15 -17.86
N ALA A 272 -20.34 1.93 -18.20
CA ALA A 272 -20.85 1.62 -19.55
C ALA A 272 -22.22 2.23 -19.82
N THR A 273 -23.12 2.23 -18.83
CA THR A 273 -24.53 2.62 -18.97
C THR A 273 -24.89 3.91 -18.26
N ARG A 274 -24.03 4.41 -17.37
CA ARG A 274 -24.25 5.53 -16.44
C ARG A 274 -25.41 5.29 -15.47
N LYS A 275 -25.81 4.05 -15.31
CA LYS A 275 -26.86 3.64 -14.36
C LYS A 275 -26.32 3.71 -12.94
N ILE A 276 -27.08 4.32 -12.04
CA ILE A 276 -26.79 4.29 -10.61
C ILE A 276 -27.02 2.86 -10.11
N VAL A 277 -25.97 2.23 -9.59
CA VAL A 277 -25.98 0.85 -9.07
C VAL A 277 -25.71 0.80 -7.57
N GLY A 278 -25.13 1.85 -7.01
CA GLY A 278 -24.83 2.02 -5.60
C GLY A 278 -24.80 3.47 -5.18
N LEU A 279 -24.63 3.66 -3.90
CA LEU A 279 -24.43 4.96 -3.24
C LEU A 279 -23.38 4.76 -2.15
N GLU A 280 -22.55 5.76 -1.91
CA GLU A 280 -21.71 5.83 -0.71
C GLU A 280 -22.32 6.80 0.29
N ALA A 281 -22.57 6.35 1.53
CA ALA A 281 -23.06 7.18 2.62
C ALA A 281 -21.90 7.92 3.30
N LEU A 282 -21.94 9.22 3.24
CA LEU A 282 -20.88 10.12 3.68
C LEU A 282 -21.39 11.00 4.83
N ILE A 283 -20.86 10.79 6.02
CA ILE A 283 -21.25 11.58 7.19
C ILE A 283 -20.87 13.04 7.02
N ARG A 284 -21.76 13.93 7.50
CA ARG A 284 -21.53 15.38 7.61
C ARG A 284 -22.00 15.84 8.99
N TRP A 285 -21.39 16.88 9.50
CA TRP A 285 -21.82 17.52 10.73
C TRP A 285 -22.49 18.86 10.40
N ASN A 286 -23.79 18.93 10.60
CA ASN A 286 -24.55 20.17 10.45
C ASN A 286 -24.39 21.03 11.72
N HIS A 287 -23.26 21.72 11.80
CA HIS A 287 -22.91 22.52 12.96
C HIS A 287 -23.70 23.83 12.98
N PRO A 288 -24.33 24.21 14.11
CA PRO A 288 -25.23 25.38 14.18
C PRO A 288 -24.58 26.70 13.79
N GLU A 289 -23.28 26.87 14.05
CA GLU A 289 -22.57 28.12 13.76
C GLU A 289 -21.66 28.03 12.51
N ARG A 290 -21.23 26.80 12.12
CA ARG A 290 -20.24 26.60 11.03
C ARG A 290 -20.86 26.02 9.76
N GLY A 291 -22.15 25.69 9.79
CA GLY A 291 -22.82 25.03 8.69
C GLY A 291 -22.38 23.59 8.51
N LEU A 292 -22.28 23.13 7.28
CA LEU A 292 -21.99 21.74 6.95
C LEU A 292 -20.48 21.45 7.02
N VAL A 293 -20.03 20.75 8.04
CA VAL A 293 -18.63 20.39 8.32
C VAL A 293 -18.31 19.01 7.74
N PRO A 294 -17.21 18.90 6.94
CA PRO A 294 -16.81 17.65 6.32
C PRO A 294 -16.14 16.69 7.33
N PRO A 295 -16.13 15.37 7.06
CA PRO A 295 -15.62 14.36 7.98
C PRO A 295 -14.14 14.53 8.34
N MET A 296 -13.31 15.02 7.42
CA MET A 296 -11.88 15.24 7.66
C MET A 296 -11.58 16.21 8.82
N ASP A 297 -12.53 17.07 9.17
CA ASP A 297 -12.36 18.06 10.23
C ASP A 297 -12.70 17.51 11.62
N PHE A 298 -13.49 16.43 11.73
CA PHE A 298 -13.94 15.92 13.03
C PHE A 298 -13.66 14.42 13.26
N ILE A 299 -13.59 13.59 12.24
CA ILE A 299 -13.33 12.14 12.38
C ILE A 299 -12.01 11.85 13.13
N PRO A 300 -10.88 12.54 12.85
CA PRO A 300 -9.64 12.28 13.57
C PRO A 300 -9.74 12.52 15.08
N LEU A 301 -10.54 13.50 15.51
CA LEU A 301 -10.81 13.72 16.91
C LEU A 301 -11.79 12.69 17.49
N ALA A 302 -12.85 12.35 16.74
CA ALA A 302 -13.79 11.31 17.14
C ALA A 302 -13.09 9.97 17.40
N GLU A 303 -12.10 9.61 16.57
CA GLU A 303 -11.27 8.44 16.78
C GLU A 303 -10.40 8.55 18.04
N LYS A 304 -9.70 9.67 18.22
CA LYS A 304 -8.85 9.89 19.40
C LYS A 304 -9.63 9.80 20.71
N CYS A 305 -10.82 10.37 20.77
CA CYS A 305 -11.63 10.42 21.99
C CYS A 305 -12.64 9.25 22.11
N GLY A 306 -12.68 8.31 21.14
CA GLY A 306 -13.54 7.12 21.14
C GLY A 306 -15.00 7.38 20.74
N LEU A 307 -15.37 8.62 20.38
CA LEU A 307 -16.73 8.96 19.93
C LEU A 307 -17.01 8.43 18.51
N ILE A 308 -15.99 7.97 17.78
CA ILE A 308 -16.19 7.34 16.48
C ILE A 308 -17.09 6.10 16.56
N LEU A 309 -17.10 5.37 17.68
CA LEU A 309 -17.96 4.21 17.87
C LEU A 309 -19.46 4.59 17.87
N PRO A 310 -19.96 5.45 18.78
CA PRO A 310 -21.37 5.83 18.73
C PRO A 310 -21.76 6.63 17.49
N ILE A 311 -20.85 7.42 16.90
CA ILE A 311 -21.11 8.13 15.64
C ILE A 311 -21.27 7.11 14.49
N GLY A 312 -20.41 6.10 14.41
CA GLY A 312 -20.50 5.08 13.37
C GLY A 312 -21.69 4.14 13.54
N ASP A 313 -22.04 3.76 14.80
CA ASP A 313 -23.26 3.00 15.08
C ASP A 313 -24.51 3.78 14.62
N TRP A 314 -24.56 5.09 14.85
CA TRP A 314 -25.61 5.97 14.34
C TRP A 314 -25.62 5.99 12.80
N GLY A 315 -24.46 6.13 12.15
CA GLY A 315 -24.36 6.17 10.69
C GLY A 315 -24.86 4.88 10.02
N LEU A 316 -24.52 3.72 10.59
CA LEU A 316 -25.03 2.42 10.14
C LEU A 316 -26.55 2.32 10.26
N ALA A 317 -27.09 2.70 11.42
CA ALA A 317 -28.53 2.65 11.67
C ALA A 317 -29.30 3.59 10.73
N GLU A 318 -28.84 4.84 10.58
CA GLU A 318 -29.45 5.83 9.69
C GLU A 318 -29.40 5.39 8.22
N THR A 319 -28.30 4.77 7.79
CA THR A 319 -28.19 4.20 6.43
C THR A 319 -29.22 3.10 6.21
N CYS A 320 -29.39 2.18 7.15
CA CYS A 320 -30.40 1.12 7.04
C CYS A 320 -31.83 1.69 6.96
N ILE A 321 -32.15 2.70 7.76
CA ILE A 321 -33.43 3.41 7.73
C ILE A 321 -33.65 4.08 6.37
N GLN A 322 -32.62 4.73 5.83
CA GLN A 322 -32.75 5.42 4.55
C GLN A 322 -32.91 4.45 3.38
N ILE A 323 -32.21 3.31 3.39
CA ILE A 323 -32.39 2.23 2.39
C ILE A 323 -33.85 1.73 2.44
N GLN A 324 -34.35 1.43 3.62
CA GLN A 324 -35.74 0.98 3.81
C GLN A 324 -36.73 2.00 3.21
N LYS A 325 -36.53 3.30 3.47
CA LYS A 325 -37.35 4.37 2.93
C LYS A 325 -37.36 4.37 1.41
N TRP A 326 -36.18 4.30 0.75
CA TRP A 326 -36.08 4.26 -0.71
C TRP A 326 -36.74 3.00 -1.30
N CYS A 327 -36.61 1.85 -0.64
CA CYS A 327 -37.27 0.62 -1.09
C CYS A 327 -38.78 0.66 -0.91
N SER A 328 -39.28 1.35 0.11
CA SER A 328 -40.73 1.52 0.31
C SER A 328 -41.35 2.51 -0.69
N GLU A 329 -40.58 3.52 -1.13
CA GLU A 329 -41.05 4.46 -2.15
C GLU A 329 -41.05 3.83 -3.56
N ASP A 330 -40.06 3.00 -3.89
CA ASP A 330 -39.95 2.29 -5.17
C ASP A 330 -39.21 0.95 -4.98
N SER A 331 -39.90 -0.15 -5.20
CA SER A 331 -39.36 -1.51 -5.10
C SER A 331 -38.19 -1.79 -6.06
N SER A 332 -38.05 -1.02 -7.15
CA SER A 332 -36.89 -1.12 -8.05
C SER A 332 -35.56 -0.79 -7.35
N ASN A 333 -35.60 -0.03 -6.24
CA ASN A 333 -34.45 0.30 -5.41
C ASN A 333 -33.96 -0.87 -4.54
N ALA A 334 -34.65 -2.01 -4.51
CA ALA A 334 -34.23 -3.21 -3.80
C ALA A 334 -32.87 -3.78 -4.29
N SER A 335 -32.42 -3.40 -5.48
CA SER A 335 -31.10 -3.76 -6.03
C SER A 335 -30.00 -2.75 -5.72
N LEU A 336 -30.31 -1.63 -5.06
CA LEU A 336 -29.37 -0.57 -4.75
C LEU A 336 -28.51 -0.97 -3.53
N ARG A 337 -27.20 -0.89 -3.66
CA ARG A 337 -26.27 -1.04 -2.54
C ARG A 337 -25.92 0.33 -1.97
N VAL A 338 -25.84 0.44 -0.64
CA VAL A 338 -25.33 1.65 0.02
C VAL A 338 -24.12 1.27 0.87
N GLY A 339 -22.97 1.82 0.52
CA GLY A 339 -21.71 1.67 1.23
C GLY A 339 -21.63 2.59 2.45
N VAL A 340 -21.05 2.09 3.54
CA VAL A 340 -20.82 2.84 4.79
C VAL A 340 -19.39 2.63 5.24
N ASN A 341 -18.67 3.71 5.46
CA ASN A 341 -17.31 3.70 5.94
C ASN A 341 -17.22 3.23 7.41
N LEU A 342 -16.35 2.26 7.68
CA LEU A 342 -16.03 1.75 9.01
C LEU A 342 -14.62 2.15 9.44
N SER A 343 -14.51 2.74 10.63
CA SER A 343 -13.21 3.02 11.23
C SER A 343 -12.53 1.75 11.74
N ALA A 344 -11.19 1.77 11.85
CA ALA A 344 -10.40 0.68 12.42
C ALA A 344 -10.88 0.30 13.85
N ARG A 345 -11.34 1.27 14.65
CA ARG A 345 -11.86 1.03 16.00
C ARG A 345 -13.19 0.29 16.01
N GLN A 346 -14.10 0.60 15.07
CA GLN A 346 -15.36 -0.13 14.94
C GLN A 346 -15.11 -1.56 14.50
N PHE A 347 -14.21 -1.75 13.54
CA PHE A 347 -13.84 -3.06 13.03
C PHE A 347 -13.17 -3.95 14.10
N SER A 348 -12.37 -3.36 14.98
CA SER A 348 -11.71 -4.07 16.09
C SER A 348 -12.67 -4.41 17.25
N ARG A 349 -13.91 -3.93 17.23
CA ARG A 349 -14.89 -4.16 18.30
C ARG A 349 -15.48 -5.58 18.20
N GLU A 350 -15.42 -6.32 19.30
CA GLU A 350 -16.19 -7.54 19.42
C GLU A 350 -17.70 -7.23 19.37
N GLY A 351 -18.46 -7.99 18.56
CA GLY A 351 -19.91 -7.79 18.40
C GLY A 351 -20.32 -6.87 17.23
N LEU A 352 -19.39 -6.40 16.37
CA LEU A 352 -19.78 -5.63 15.18
C LEU A 352 -20.74 -6.43 14.28
N ALA A 353 -20.46 -7.70 14.01
CA ALA A 353 -21.30 -8.54 13.17
C ALA A 353 -22.70 -8.73 13.80
N ASP A 354 -22.77 -8.93 15.12
CA ASP A 354 -24.03 -9.08 15.85
C ASP A 354 -24.85 -7.77 15.83
N HIS A 355 -24.16 -6.62 15.89
CA HIS A 355 -24.78 -5.31 15.75
C HIS A 355 -25.35 -5.09 14.35
N VAL A 356 -24.59 -5.43 13.30
CA VAL A 356 -25.05 -5.34 11.90
C VAL A 356 -26.25 -6.27 11.67
N GLU A 357 -26.21 -7.50 12.19
CA GLU A 357 -27.33 -8.44 12.11
C GLU A 357 -28.61 -7.85 12.74
N ALA A 358 -28.48 -7.27 13.93
CA ALA A 358 -29.62 -6.61 14.60
C ALA A 358 -30.21 -5.46 13.77
N LEU A 359 -29.35 -4.63 13.15
CA LEU A 359 -29.81 -3.54 12.29
C LEU A 359 -30.53 -4.04 11.03
N LEU A 360 -30.02 -5.10 10.40
CA LEU A 360 -30.66 -5.73 9.24
C LEU A 360 -32.04 -6.30 9.60
N LEU A 361 -32.14 -6.97 10.74
CA LEU A 361 -33.42 -7.50 11.23
C LEU A 361 -34.44 -6.40 11.58
N GLN A 362 -33.99 -5.31 12.21
CA GLN A 362 -34.84 -4.19 12.60
C GLN A 362 -35.34 -3.39 11.38
N SER A 363 -34.48 -3.17 10.39
CA SER A 363 -34.85 -2.39 9.21
C SER A 363 -35.56 -3.22 8.14
N GLY A 364 -35.41 -4.55 8.16
CA GLY A 364 -36.01 -5.45 7.17
C GLY A 364 -35.44 -5.31 5.77
N ILE A 365 -34.28 -4.64 5.61
CA ILE A 365 -33.58 -4.54 4.33
C ILE A 365 -32.84 -5.84 4.00
N SER A 366 -32.59 -6.08 2.71
CA SER A 366 -31.71 -7.17 2.30
C SER A 366 -30.27 -6.88 2.71
N SER A 367 -29.56 -7.88 3.26
CA SER A 367 -28.15 -7.73 3.61
C SER A 367 -27.26 -7.28 2.44
N ARG A 368 -27.61 -7.64 1.20
CA ARG A 368 -26.89 -7.24 -0.02
C ARG A 368 -27.00 -5.74 -0.33
N GLN A 369 -27.96 -5.05 0.28
CA GLN A 369 -28.11 -3.60 0.12
C GLN A 369 -27.17 -2.80 1.01
N LEU A 370 -26.59 -3.43 2.05
CA LEU A 370 -25.60 -2.80 2.91
C LEU A 370 -24.19 -3.20 2.47
N GLY A 371 -23.38 -2.20 2.14
CA GLY A 371 -21.96 -2.32 1.91
C GLY A 371 -21.17 -1.80 3.11
N LEU A 372 -20.14 -2.50 3.54
CA LEU A 372 -19.25 -2.06 4.61
C LEU A 372 -17.87 -1.76 4.00
N GLU A 373 -17.47 -0.51 4.06
CA GLU A 373 -16.23 -0.01 3.48
C GLU A 373 -15.17 0.13 4.56
N MET A 374 -13.99 -0.37 4.31
CA MET A 374 -12.88 -0.32 5.25
C MET A 374 -11.58 -0.08 4.52
N THR A 375 -10.77 0.80 5.05
CA THR A 375 -9.44 1.04 4.49
C THR A 375 -8.56 -0.17 4.78
N GLU A 376 -7.68 -0.48 3.85
CA GLU A 376 -6.71 -1.56 4.00
C GLU A 376 -5.91 -1.45 5.31
N SER A 377 -5.46 -0.24 5.65
CA SER A 377 -4.70 0.04 6.88
C SER A 377 -5.46 -0.28 8.16
N SER A 378 -6.80 -0.32 8.13
CA SER A 378 -7.64 -0.63 9.28
C SER A 378 -7.64 -2.12 9.67
N LEU A 379 -7.24 -3.00 8.75
CA LEU A 379 -7.26 -4.46 8.90
C LEU A 379 -5.97 -5.03 9.51
N ILE A 380 -4.84 -4.36 9.25
CA ILE A 380 -3.49 -4.85 9.57
C ILE A 380 -3.22 -5.01 11.08
N PRO A 381 -3.70 -4.15 12.00
CA PRO A 381 -3.31 -4.20 13.40
C PRO A 381 -3.65 -5.52 14.10
N ASN A 382 -4.69 -6.23 13.63
CA ASN A 382 -5.11 -7.50 14.23
C ASN A 382 -5.74 -8.45 13.19
N LEU A 383 -4.92 -9.08 12.38
CA LEU A 383 -5.35 -10.00 11.33
C LEU A 383 -6.27 -11.15 11.79
N PRO A 384 -6.01 -11.86 12.92
CA PRO A 384 -6.91 -12.92 13.37
C PRO A 384 -8.32 -12.40 13.70
N THR A 385 -8.42 -11.22 14.31
CA THR A 385 -9.72 -10.59 14.60
C THR A 385 -10.38 -10.15 13.30
N ALA A 386 -9.63 -9.55 12.37
CA ALA A 386 -10.10 -9.14 11.06
C ALA A 386 -10.73 -10.33 10.30
N THR A 387 -10.01 -11.43 10.16
CA THR A 387 -10.49 -12.65 9.49
C THR A 387 -11.79 -13.16 10.10
N ARG A 388 -11.86 -13.19 11.44
CA ARG A 388 -13.05 -13.68 12.15
C ARG A 388 -14.26 -12.76 11.95
N VAL A 389 -14.07 -11.44 12.03
CA VAL A 389 -15.16 -10.45 11.88
C VAL A 389 -15.64 -10.43 10.43
N LEU A 390 -14.73 -10.34 9.45
CA LEU A 390 -15.08 -10.40 8.02
C LEU A 390 -15.80 -11.70 7.65
N GLY A 391 -15.35 -12.83 8.19
CA GLY A 391 -16.00 -14.13 7.97
C GLY A 391 -17.43 -14.18 8.52
N LYS A 392 -17.72 -13.52 9.65
CA LYS A 392 -19.08 -13.40 10.19
C LYS A 392 -19.94 -12.46 9.33
N LEU A 393 -19.43 -11.28 8.97
CA LEU A 393 -20.12 -10.31 8.12
C LEU A 393 -20.46 -10.92 6.75
N ARG A 394 -19.53 -11.67 6.15
CA ARG A 394 -19.77 -12.39 4.89
C ARG A 394 -20.93 -13.39 5.01
N LYS A 395 -21.03 -14.11 6.13
CA LYS A 395 -22.13 -15.06 6.37
C LYS A 395 -23.49 -14.36 6.49
N LEU A 396 -23.53 -13.12 6.95
CA LEU A 396 -24.76 -12.31 6.94
C LEU A 396 -25.16 -11.88 5.53
N GLY A 397 -24.22 -11.94 4.56
CA GLY A 397 -24.46 -11.58 3.16
C GLY A 397 -24.35 -10.09 2.85
N VAL A 398 -23.75 -9.29 3.74
CA VAL A 398 -23.40 -7.88 3.46
C VAL A 398 -22.24 -7.82 2.49
N SER A 399 -22.19 -6.78 1.66
CA SER A 399 -21.05 -6.54 0.75
C SER A 399 -19.87 -5.98 1.52
N LEU A 400 -18.68 -6.53 1.28
CA LEU A 400 -17.44 -6.07 1.89
C LEU A 400 -16.59 -5.34 0.85
N LEU A 401 -16.22 -4.10 1.14
CA LEU A 401 -15.47 -3.25 0.23
C LEU A 401 -14.12 -2.87 0.87
N VAL A 402 -13.04 -3.00 0.11
CA VAL A 402 -11.76 -2.43 0.52
C VAL A 402 -11.60 -1.06 -0.12
N ASP A 403 -11.37 -0.06 0.72
CA ASP A 403 -11.30 1.36 0.37
C ASP A 403 -9.87 1.89 0.41
N ASP A 404 -9.62 3.02 -0.27
CA ASP A 404 -8.31 3.69 -0.39
C ASP A 404 -7.21 2.73 -0.89
N PHE A 405 -7.55 1.78 -1.77
CA PHE A 405 -6.60 0.77 -2.22
C PHE A 405 -5.40 1.38 -2.95
N GLY A 406 -4.22 0.90 -2.57
CA GLY A 406 -2.95 1.40 -3.09
C GLY A 406 -2.33 2.53 -2.26
N THR A 407 -3.05 3.12 -1.30
CA THR A 407 -2.50 4.12 -0.39
C THR A 407 -1.95 3.50 0.90
N GLY A 408 -2.29 2.22 1.19
CA GLY A 408 -1.96 1.43 2.36
C GLY A 408 -0.73 0.52 2.24
N TYR A 409 -0.47 -0.29 3.26
CA TYR A 409 0.49 -1.39 3.26
C TYR A 409 -0.17 -2.63 2.66
N SER A 410 -0.44 -2.63 1.34
CA SER A 410 -1.03 -3.78 0.68
C SER A 410 -0.09 -4.97 0.75
N SER A 411 -0.34 -5.87 1.69
CA SER A 411 0.10 -7.24 1.50
C SER A 411 -0.94 -7.91 0.61
N LEU A 412 -0.60 -8.17 -0.65
CA LEU A 412 -1.45 -8.92 -1.58
C LEU A 412 -1.91 -10.26 -0.97
N ASP A 413 -1.09 -10.86 -0.08
CA ASP A 413 -1.43 -12.05 0.70
C ASP A 413 -2.66 -11.84 1.59
N HIS A 414 -2.80 -10.65 2.17
CA HIS A 414 -3.94 -10.35 3.05
C HIS A 414 -5.20 -10.06 2.25
N LEU A 415 -5.05 -9.36 1.13
CA LEU A 415 -6.19 -9.09 0.25
C LEU A 415 -6.79 -10.39 -0.29
N HIS A 416 -5.95 -11.34 -0.73
CA HIS A 416 -6.39 -12.66 -1.18
C HIS A 416 -7.05 -13.50 -0.07
N SER A 417 -6.64 -13.32 1.19
CA SER A 417 -7.19 -14.09 2.32
C SER A 417 -8.50 -13.53 2.87
N PHE A 418 -8.88 -12.31 2.50
CA PHE A 418 -10.12 -11.68 2.96
C PHE A 418 -11.24 -11.78 1.91
N PRO A 419 -12.49 -11.99 2.34
CA PRO A 419 -13.61 -12.19 1.44
C PRO A 419 -14.21 -10.87 0.93
N PHE A 420 -13.41 -10.02 0.28
CA PHE A 420 -13.89 -8.77 -0.31
C PHE A 420 -14.65 -9.01 -1.61
N ASP A 421 -15.70 -8.20 -1.83
CA ASP A 421 -16.51 -8.20 -3.04
C ASP A 421 -16.09 -7.08 -4.00
N VAL A 422 -15.58 -5.97 -3.46
CA VAL A 422 -15.31 -4.74 -4.21
C VAL A 422 -13.99 -4.12 -3.77
N LEU A 423 -13.25 -3.60 -4.73
CA LEU A 423 -12.05 -2.81 -4.52
C LEU A 423 -12.29 -1.39 -5.02
N LYS A 424 -12.09 -0.39 -4.16
CA LYS A 424 -12.19 1.04 -4.50
C LYS A 424 -10.80 1.60 -4.78
N ILE A 425 -10.60 2.15 -5.98
CA ILE A 425 -9.35 2.81 -6.37
C ILE A 425 -9.37 4.24 -5.85
N ASP A 426 -8.42 4.59 -4.99
CA ASP A 426 -8.35 5.93 -4.41
C ASP A 426 -8.25 7.02 -5.49
N ARG A 427 -8.90 8.13 -5.23
CA ARG A 427 -8.96 9.31 -6.12
C ARG A 427 -7.59 9.86 -6.52
N SER A 428 -6.55 9.67 -5.71
CA SER A 428 -5.20 10.17 -6.03
C SER A 428 -4.59 9.46 -7.23
N PHE A 429 -4.96 8.21 -7.49
CA PHE A 429 -4.56 7.47 -8.69
C PHE A 429 -5.38 7.89 -9.89
N VAL A 430 -6.71 7.98 -9.73
CA VAL A 430 -7.62 8.39 -10.81
C VAL A 430 -7.34 9.82 -11.25
N GLY A 431 -7.10 10.73 -10.30
CA GLY A 431 -6.81 12.14 -10.58
C GLY A 431 -5.55 12.34 -11.43
N ARG A 432 -4.59 11.44 -11.34
CA ARG A 432 -3.29 11.55 -12.05
C ARG A 432 -3.20 10.74 -13.34
N MET A 433 -4.23 10.00 -13.71
CA MET A 433 -4.21 9.13 -14.91
C MET A 433 -3.90 9.89 -16.21
N SER A 434 -4.26 11.18 -16.28
CA SER A 434 -4.00 12.04 -17.44
C SER A 434 -2.61 12.67 -17.44
N GLU A 435 -1.80 12.48 -16.38
CA GLU A 435 -0.47 13.10 -16.23
C GLU A 435 0.65 12.34 -16.96
N GLY A 436 0.35 11.16 -17.55
CA GLY A 436 1.31 10.35 -18.31
C GLY A 436 1.05 8.85 -18.20
N ASP A 437 1.87 8.06 -18.87
CA ASP A 437 1.67 6.60 -19.00
C ASP A 437 1.78 5.85 -17.68
N GLN A 438 2.65 6.25 -16.77
CA GLN A 438 2.92 5.52 -15.55
C GLN A 438 1.75 5.52 -14.54
N PRO A 439 1.10 6.66 -14.20
CA PRO A 439 -0.10 6.64 -13.37
C PRO A 439 -1.23 5.82 -14.00
N LEU A 440 -1.34 5.88 -15.33
CA LEU A 440 -2.29 5.11 -16.10
C LEU A 440 -2.06 3.59 -15.95
N GLN A 441 -0.80 3.14 -15.99
CA GLN A 441 -0.44 1.73 -15.82
C GLN A 441 -0.75 1.23 -14.40
N ILE A 442 -0.56 2.05 -13.38
CA ILE A 442 -0.91 1.69 -11.99
C ILE A 442 -2.41 1.40 -11.88
N VAL A 443 -3.27 2.27 -12.41
CA VAL A 443 -4.72 2.05 -12.38
C VAL A 443 -5.08 0.79 -13.17
N ARG A 444 -4.46 0.56 -14.34
CA ARG A 444 -4.65 -0.65 -15.12
C ARG A 444 -4.28 -1.92 -14.34
N MET A 445 -3.14 -1.89 -13.63
CA MET A 445 -2.73 -3.01 -12.77
C MET A 445 -3.73 -3.29 -11.66
N ILE A 446 -4.27 -2.24 -11.00
CA ILE A 446 -5.26 -2.40 -9.93
C ILE A 446 -6.55 -3.02 -10.49
N VAL A 447 -7.02 -2.56 -11.65
CA VAL A 447 -8.21 -3.12 -12.31
C VAL A 447 -8.00 -4.60 -12.65
N GLU A 448 -6.83 -4.94 -13.19
CA GLU A 448 -6.50 -6.33 -13.54
C GLU A 448 -6.34 -7.22 -12.30
N LEU A 449 -5.70 -6.71 -11.25
CA LEU A 449 -5.58 -7.41 -9.98
C LEU A 449 -6.95 -7.77 -9.40
N ALA A 450 -7.87 -6.80 -9.33
CA ALA A 450 -9.22 -7.04 -8.84
C ALA A 450 -9.96 -8.07 -9.69
N ARG A 451 -9.79 -8.02 -11.01
CA ARG A 451 -10.36 -9.01 -11.95
C ARG A 451 -9.86 -10.42 -11.66
N VAL A 452 -8.55 -10.60 -11.45
CA VAL A 452 -7.94 -11.89 -11.11
C VAL A 452 -8.46 -12.42 -9.77
N MET A 453 -8.71 -11.50 -8.81
CA MET A 453 -9.24 -11.85 -7.48
C MET A 453 -10.77 -12.03 -7.46
N GLY A 454 -11.46 -11.82 -8.59
CA GLY A 454 -12.92 -11.96 -8.68
C GLY A 454 -13.69 -10.84 -7.97
N MET A 455 -13.07 -9.67 -7.78
CA MET A 455 -13.69 -8.49 -7.17
C MET A 455 -14.18 -7.50 -8.24
N ASP A 456 -15.27 -6.81 -7.93
CA ASP A 456 -15.67 -5.61 -8.68
C ASP A 456 -14.72 -4.44 -8.35
N VAL A 457 -14.59 -3.48 -9.29
CA VAL A 457 -13.78 -2.28 -9.09
C VAL A 457 -14.64 -1.03 -9.18
N VAL A 458 -14.47 -0.14 -8.21
CA VAL A 458 -15.02 1.23 -8.21
C VAL A 458 -13.85 2.21 -8.32
N ALA A 459 -13.80 3.02 -9.38
CA ALA A 459 -12.84 4.11 -9.48
C ALA A 459 -13.40 5.37 -8.83
N GLU A 460 -12.64 5.96 -7.91
CA GLU A 460 -13.06 7.14 -7.16
C GLU A 460 -12.49 8.44 -7.73
N GLY A 461 -13.20 9.56 -7.50
CA GLY A 461 -12.73 10.88 -7.86
C GLY A 461 -12.66 11.12 -9.36
N ILE A 462 -13.58 10.56 -10.14
CA ILE A 462 -13.70 10.84 -11.57
C ILE A 462 -14.23 12.27 -11.72
N GLU A 463 -13.41 13.17 -12.26
CA GLU A 463 -13.72 14.60 -12.41
C GLU A 463 -13.78 15.05 -13.88
N THR A 464 -13.13 14.30 -14.82
CA THR A 464 -13.04 14.68 -16.23
C THR A 464 -13.55 13.57 -17.16
N CYS A 465 -14.03 13.98 -18.36
CA CYS A 465 -14.43 13.03 -19.41
C CYS A 465 -13.26 12.16 -19.89
N GLU A 466 -12.02 12.68 -19.84
CA GLU A 466 -10.85 11.92 -20.19
C GLU A 466 -10.61 10.75 -19.23
N GLN A 467 -10.66 10.99 -17.91
CA GLN A 467 -10.57 9.94 -16.88
C GLN A 467 -11.66 8.89 -17.08
N TYR A 468 -12.88 9.32 -17.33
CA TYR A 468 -14.03 8.44 -17.60
C TYR A 468 -13.79 7.54 -18.82
N ARG A 469 -13.29 8.09 -19.94
CA ARG A 469 -12.96 7.30 -21.16
C ARG A 469 -11.86 6.28 -20.88
N LEU A 470 -10.78 6.68 -20.23
CA LEU A 470 -9.64 5.82 -19.91
C LEU A 470 -10.06 4.64 -19.02
N LEU A 471 -10.83 4.88 -17.96
CA LEU A 471 -11.34 3.83 -17.08
C LEU A 471 -12.23 2.82 -17.82
N ARG A 472 -13.11 3.29 -18.71
CA ARG A 472 -13.93 2.42 -19.56
C ARG A 472 -13.07 1.57 -20.49
N GLN A 473 -12.04 2.13 -21.11
CA GLN A 473 -11.11 1.39 -21.98
C GLN A 473 -10.34 0.30 -21.25
N MET A 474 -10.04 0.52 -19.95
CA MET A 474 -9.40 -0.48 -19.10
C MET A 474 -10.35 -1.57 -18.61
N GLY A 475 -11.65 -1.45 -18.87
CA GLY A 475 -12.66 -2.39 -18.40
C GLY A 475 -13.06 -2.17 -16.93
N CYS A 476 -12.75 -1.01 -16.32
CA CYS A 476 -13.29 -0.64 -15.03
C CYS A 476 -14.82 -0.55 -15.12
N ARG A 477 -15.51 -1.30 -14.25
CA ARG A 477 -16.97 -1.44 -14.37
C ARG A 477 -17.71 -0.31 -13.67
N LEU A 478 -17.28 0.08 -12.48
CA LEU A 478 -17.97 1.05 -11.65
C LEU A 478 -17.10 2.28 -11.40
N GLY A 479 -17.75 3.40 -11.11
CA GLY A 479 -17.03 4.62 -10.75
C GLY A 479 -17.92 5.61 -10.02
N GLN A 480 -17.26 6.51 -9.28
CA GLN A 480 -17.89 7.66 -8.65
C GLN A 480 -17.00 8.88 -8.76
N GLY A 481 -17.60 10.08 -8.74
CA GLY A 481 -16.85 11.32 -8.80
C GLY A 481 -17.71 12.53 -9.15
N PHE A 482 -17.10 13.70 -9.13
CA PHE A 482 -17.82 14.95 -9.36
C PHE A 482 -18.27 15.13 -10.80
N LEU A 483 -17.73 14.33 -11.71
CA LEU A 483 -18.23 14.27 -13.08
C LEU A 483 -19.70 13.81 -13.14
N PHE A 484 -20.11 12.92 -12.26
CA PHE A 484 -21.46 12.38 -12.20
C PHE A 484 -22.33 13.15 -11.21
N ALA A 485 -21.89 13.22 -9.95
CA ALA A 485 -22.54 14.00 -8.90
C ALA A 485 -21.60 14.22 -7.71
N ARG A 486 -21.75 15.36 -7.06
CA ARG A 486 -21.19 15.59 -5.72
C ARG A 486 -22.02 14.80 -4.68
N PRO A 487 -21.50 14.59 -3.45
CA PRO A 487 -22.34 14.09 -2.37
C PRO A 487 -23.62 14.94 -2.19
N LEU A 488 -24.78 14.30 -2.18
CA LEU A 488 -26.10 14.91 -2.18
C LEU A 488 -26.88 14.55 -0.91
N SER A 489 -27.87 15.37 -0.54
CA SER A 489 -28.82 14.99 0.52
C SER A 489 -29.69 13.81 0.09
N ALA A 490 -30.29 13.09 1.06
CA ALA A 490 -31.18 11.98 0.78
C ALA A 490 -32.36 12.37 -0.15
N GLU A 491 -32.90 13.60 0.00
CA GLU A 491 -33.98 14.11 -0.85
C GLU A 491 -33.53 14.30 -2.28
N ALA A 492 -32.33 14.87 -2.49
CA ALA A 492 -31.77 15.08 -3.83
C ALA A 492 -31.48 13.74 -4.52
N VAL A 493 -30.94 12.75 -3.78
CA VAL A 493 -30.73 11.38 -4.30
C VAL A 493 -32.05 10.72 -4.67
N THR A 494 -33.11 10.91 -3.85
CA THR A 494 -34.46 10.41 -4.20
C THR A 494 -34.89 10.93 -5.58
N GLY A 495 -34.58 12.19 -5.90
CA GLY A 495 -34.81 12.77 -7.25
C GLY A 495 -34.06 12.02 -8.35
N LEU A 496 -32.78 11.69 -8.13
CA LEU A 496 -31.97 10.93 -9.07
C LEU A 496 -32.46 9.48 -9.27
N LEU A 497 -32.90 8.82 -8.18
CA LEU A 497 -33.40 7.45 -8.25
C LEU A 497 -34.72 7.32 -9.03
N ARG A 498 -35.46 8.43 -9.19
CA ARG A 498 -36.69 8.52 -10.00
C ARG A 498 -36.42 8.74 -11.50
N LEU A 499 -35.18 8.96 -11.91
CA LEU A 499 -34.84 9.06 -13.33
C LEU A 499 -35.14 7.73 -14.05
N PRO A 500 -35.57 7.78 -15.32
CA PRO A 500 -35.82 6.58 -16.10
C PRO A 500 -34.61 5.63 -16.13
N GLY A 501 -34.79 4.41 -15.61
CA GLY A 501 -33.69 3.44 -15.47
C GLY A 501 -32.59 3.84 -14.49
N ARG A 502 -32.72 4.94 -13.76
CA ARG A 502 -31.70 5.53 -12.90
C ARG A 502 -30.41 5.90 -13.67
N ILE A 503 -30.54 6.33 -14.90
CA ILE A 503 -29.44 6.67 -15.79
C ILE A 503 -29.14 8.17 -15.68
N LEU A 504 -27.89 8.51 -15.33
CA LEU A 504 -27.43 9.88 -15.32
C LEU A 504 -27.19 10.43 -16.74
N PRO A 505 -27.29 11.76 -16.93
CA PRO A 505 -26.95 12.40 -18.18
C PRO A 505 -25.55 12.03 -18.67
N ASP A 506 -25.34 12.13 -20.00
CA ASP A 506 -24.03 11.84 -20.58
C ASP A 506 -23.08 13.02 -20.34
N PRO A 507 -21.99 12.83 -19.57
CA PRO A 507 -21.05 13.92 -19.34
C PRO A 507 -20.32 14.35 -20.62
N GLU A 508 -20.08 13.42 -21.57
CA GLU A 508 -19.45 13.74 -22.86
C GLU A 508 -20.36 14.60 -23.74
N ALA A 509 -21.67 14.34 -23.71
CA ALA A 509 -22.64 15.17 -24.41
C ALA A 509 -22.79 16.57 -23.79
N GLN A 510 -22.63 16.69 -22.47
CA GLN A 510 -22.65 17.97 -21.76
C GLN A 510 -21.39 18.82 -22.02
N GLU A 511 -20.22 18.20 -22.12
CA GLU A 511 -18.96 18.85 -22.46
C GLU A 511 -19.04 19.45 -23.88
N ALA A 512 -19.54 18.66 -24.86
CA ALA A 512 -19.70 19.10 -26.25
C ALA A 512 -20.72 20.24 -26.46
N ILE A 513 -21.62 20.46 -25.50
CA ILE A 513 -22.57 21.60 -25.54
C ILE A 513 -21.95 22.87 -24.97
N ASN A 514 -20.98 22.73 -24.08
CA ASN A 514 -20.30 23.82 -23.38
C ASN A 514 -19.02 24.33 -24.09
N GLU A 515 -18.51 23.61 -25.10
CA GLU A 515 -17.47 24.02 -26.05
C GLU A 515 -18.09 24.73 -27.25
#